data_f7c01c48a747a28027f9d189a49b602f
#
_entry.id   f7c01c48a747a28027f9d189a49b602f
#
_cell.length_a   1.000
_cell.length_b   1.000
_cell.length_c   1.000
_cell.angle_alpha   90.00
_cell.angle_beta   90.00
_cell.angle_gamma   90.00
#
_symmetry.space_group_name_H-M   'P 1'
#
loop_
_entity.id
_entity.type
_entity.pdbx_description
1 polymer ?
#
loop_
_entity_poly.entity_id
_entity_poly.type
_entity_poly.pdbx_seq_one_letter_code
_entity_poly.pdbx_strand_id
1 'polypeptide(L)'
;MKVLVTGVEGYLGVLLAAVLMERGHEVVGLDTGFYRDGWLYNTDMARFVSCINMDIRHITEETLQGYDAVVHLAELSNDPLGQLRPKITYDINHMGTVTLVNKCKLVGIERFVYTSSCSVYGVGAESYQTEASAPHPQTAYAKCKVLVERDLAAMADDDFSPTFLRNATAYGPSPRMRFDLVLNNLAALAWTTGEIKMTSDGTPWRPLVHVLDICEAIACTLEAPREVIHNEIFNVGDTRENYQVKEIAQIVAETFPGCQLT
;
A
#
# COMPACT_ATOMS: atom_id res chain seq x y z
N MET A 1 -2.27 21.28 -2.01
CA MET A 1 -3.47 20.67 -1.39
C MET A 1 -3.18 20.34 0.05
N LYS A 2 -4.20 20.34 0.89
CA LYS A 2 -4.16 19.75 2.22
C LYS A 2 -4.60 18.29 2.18
N VAL A 3 -3.71 17.36 2.46
CA VAL A 3 -3.89 15.92 2.25
C VAL A 3 -3.89 15.18 3.57
N LEU A 4 -4.93 14.39 3.83
CA LEU A 4 -4.94 13.41 4.92
C LEU A 4 -4.37 12.08 4.42
N VAL A 5 -3.29 11.61 5.07
CA VAL A 5 -2.69 10.31 4.79
C VAL A 5 -3.01 9.36 5.95
N THR A 6 -3.87 8.38 5.73
CA THR A 6 -4.15 7.35 6.73
C THR A 6 -3.11 6.23 6.65
N GLY A 7 -2.68 5.68 7.78
CA GLY A 7 -1.58 4.72 7.83
C GLY A 7 -0.20 5.38 7.64
N VAL A 8 -0.08 6.65 8.03
CA VAL A 8 1.12 7.48 7.82
C VAL A 8 2.37 6.95 8.53
N GLU A 9 2.24 6.21 9.61
CA GLU A 9 3.36 5.62 10.36
C GLU A 9 3.78 4.24 9.85
N GLY A 10 3.14 3.77 8.78
CA GLY A 10 3.43 2.51 8.12
C GLY A 10 4.59 2.60 7.13
N TYR A 11 4.90 1.44 6.48
CA TYR A 11 6.01 1.26 5.54
C TYR A 11 5.99 2.25 4.36
N LEU A 12 4.83 2.44 3.72
CA LEU A 12 4.65 3.42 2.65
C LEU A 12 4.42 4.82 3.21
N GLY A 13 3.58 4.93 4.25
CA GLY A 13 3.06 6.20 4.74
C GLY A 13 4.16 7.19 5.16
N VAL A 14 5.18 6.70 5.85
CA VAL A 14 6.29 7.55 6.33
C VAL A 14 7.12 8.14 5.19
N LEU A 15 7.29 7.42 4.08
CA LEU A 15 7.99 7.91 2.90
C LEU A 15 7.08 8.82 2.07
N LEU A 16 5.82 8.43 1.89
CA LEU A 16 4.85 9.22 1.15
C LEU A 16 4.66 10.60 1.74
N ALA A 17 4.58 10.71 3.06
CA ALA A 17 4.45 11.99 3.73
C ALA A 17 5.59 12.95 3.37
N ALA A 18 6.83 12.45 3.33
CA ALA A 18 8.00 13.22 2.92
C ALA A 18 7.88 13.67 1.44
N VAL A 19 7.57 12.73 0.53
CA VAL A 19 7.41 13.03 -0.90
C VAL A 19 6.34 14.10 -1.14
N LEU A 20 5.19 13.99 -0.49
CA LEU A 20 4.09 14.96 -0.64
C LEU A 20 4.47 16.34 -0.10
N MET A 21 5.18 16.41 1.03
CA MET A 21 5.65 17.68 1.59
C MET A 21 6.70 18.36 0.69
N GLU A 22 7.64 17.59 0.12
CA GLU A 22 8.63 18.09 -0.84
C GLU A 22 7.97 18.64 -2.11
N ARG A 23 6.81 18.11 -2.50
CA ARG A 23 5.98 18.60 -3.62
C ARG A 23 5.07 19.78 -3.22
N GLY A 24 5.17 20.28 -1.99
CA GLY A 24 4.45 21.46 -1.52
C GLY A 24 3.02 21.19 -1.03
N HIS A 25 2.68 19.96 -0.72
CA HIS A 25 1.40 19.64 -0.07
C HIS A 25 1.48 19.85 1.45
N GLU A 26 0.39 20.29 2.06
CA GLU A 26 0.20 20.23 3.52
C GLU A 26 -0.26 18.82 3.87
N VAL A 27 0.54 18.08 4.64
CA VAL A 27 0.25 16.68 5.00
C VAL A 27 -0.12 16.57 6.46
N VAL A 28 -1.26 15.93 6.73
CA VAL A 28 -1.65 15.47 8.07
C VAL A 28 -1.77 13.96 8.04
N GLY A 29 -1.17 13.31 9.01
CA GLY A 29 -1.26 11.86 9.18
C GLY A 29 -2.42 11.43 10.05
N LEU A 30 -2.91 10.21 9.84
CA LEU A 30 -3.79 9.50 10.75
C LEU A 30 -3.30 8.06 10.88
N ASP A 31 -3.03 7.61 12.10
CA ASP A 31 -2.57 6.25 12.38
C ASP A 31 -2.98 5.82 13.79
N THR A 32 -3.04 4.53 14.05
CA THR A 32 -3.24 3.97 15.39
C THR A 32 -1.97 3.97 16.25
N GLY A 33 -0.81 4.15 15.63
CA GLY A 33 0.50 4.14 16.29
C GLY A 33 0.98 2.75 16.72
N PHE A 34 0.33 1.66 16.30
CA PHE A 34 0.71 0.30 16.73
C PHE A 34 2.13 -0.09 16.36
N TYR A 35 2.71 0.52 15.35
CA TYR A 35 4.03 0.19 14.83
C TYR A 35 5.09 1.27 15.06
N ARG A 36 4.76 2.35 15.78
CA ARG A 36 5.65 3.50 16.01
C ARG A 36 6.99 3.09 16.64
N ASP A 37 6.95 2.19 17.62
CA ASP A 37 8.15 1.69 18.30
C ASP A 37 9.00 0.75 17.43
N GLY A 38 8.49 0.33 16.28
CA GLY A 38 9.17 -0.55 15.33
C GLY A 38 9.95 0.17 14.22
N TRP A 39 10.15 1.48 14.32
CA TRP A 39 10.97 2.22 13.37
C TRP A 39 12.45 1.95 13.62
N LEU A 40 13.18 1.59 12.56
CA LEU A 40 14.61 1.30 12.63
C LEU A 40 15.47 2.57 12.75
N TYR A 41 15.00 3.67 12.20
CA TYR A 41 15.65 4.97 12.23
C TYR A 41 14.60 6.09 12.09
N ASN A 42 15.00 7.29 12.55
CA ASN A 42 14.16 8.48 12.39
C ASN A 42 14.62 9.26 11.15
N THR A 43 13.67 9.80 10.41
CA THR A 43 13.93 10.82 9.39
C THR A 43 13.48 12.18 9.93
N ASP A 44 14.20 13.25 9.58
CA ASP A 44 13.80 14.59 10.00
C ASP A 44 12.40 14.95 9.51
N MET A 45 12.02 14.49 8.32
CA MET A 45 10.70 14.70 7.72
C MET A 45 9.57 14.04 8.52
N ALA A 46 9.78 12.84 9.06
CA ALA A 46 8.78 12.15 9.88
C ALA A 46 8.42 12.91 11.17
N ARG A 47 9.29 13.81 11.63
CA ARG A 47 9.05 14.65 12.82
C ARG A 47 8.13 15.84 12.55
N PHE A 48 7.95 16.23 11.28
CA PHE A 48 7.19 17.42 10.91
C PHE A 48 5.74 17.12 10.53
N VAL A 49 5.36 15.83 10.36
CA VAL A 49 3.98 15.45 10.04
C VAL A 49 3.16 15.38 11.33
N SER A 50 2.18 16.26 11.44
CA SER A 50 1.16 16.14 12.49
C SER A 50 0.36 14.85 12.29
N CYS A 51 0.33 13.98 13.31
CA CYS A 51 -0.37 12.71 13.24
C CYS A 51 -1.52 12.65 14.26
N ILE A 52 -2.72 12.38 13.74
CA ILE A 52 -3.92 12.12 14.53
C ILE A 52 -3.86 10.65 14.95
N ASN A 53 -3.76 10.37 16.26
CA ASN A 53 -3.80 9.00 16.77
C ASN A 53 -5.25 8.51 16.83
N MET A 54 -5.65 7.75 15.81
CA MET A 54 -7.03 7.28 15.69
C MET A 54 -7.13 6.03 14.80
N ASP A 55 -8.06 5.15 15.13
CA ASP A 55 -8.47 4.06 14.26
C ASP A 55 -9.48 4.58 13.22
N ILE A 56 -9.30 4.23 11.94
CA ILE A 56 -10.16 4.66 10.83
C ILE A 56 -11.63 4.32 11.05
N ARG A 57 -11.92 3.25 11.79
CA ARG A 57 -13.29 2.84 12.14
C ARG A 57 -14.00 3.83 13.05
N HIS A 58 -13.25 4.67 13.75
CA HIS A 58 -13.76 5.67 14.68
C HIS A 58 -13.66 7.11 14.14
N ILE A 59 -13.21 7.27 12.89
CA ILE A 59 -13.07 8.60 12.29
C ILE A 59 -14.40 9.36 12.30
N THR A 60 -14.33 10.66 12.53
CA THR A 60 -15.51 11.53 12.56
C THR A 60 -15.50 12.52 11.38
N GLU A 61 -16.64 13.09 11.06
CA GLU A 61 -16.75 14.15 10.05
C GLU A 61 -15.92 15.38 10.46
N GLU A 62 -15.89 15.73 11.75
CA GLU A 62 -15.08 16.81 12.27
C GLU A 62 -13.58 16.58 11.99
N THR A 63 -13.10 15.34 12.15
CA THR A 63 -11.72 14.97 11.85
C THR A 63 -11.37 15.16 10.37
N LEU A 64 -12.36 15.05 9.48
CA LEU A 64 -12.19 15.13 8.03
C LEU A 64 -12.38 16.54 7.45
N GLN A 65 -12.80 17.52 8.24
CA GLN A 65 -13.04 18.87 7.72
C GLN A 65 -11.78 19.58 7.26
N GLY A 66 -11.87 20.22 6.09
CA GLY A 66 -10.82 21.09 5.56
C GLY A 66 -9.67 20.37 4.85
N TYR A 67 -9.81 19.10 4.51
CA TYR A 67 -8.89 18.41 3.60
C TYR A 67 -9.41 18.46 2.16
N ASP A 68 -8.47 18.64 1.22
CA ASP A 68 -8.76 18.60 -0.21
C ASP A 68 -8.78 17.16 -0.75
N ALA A 69 -7.98 16.29 -0.14
CA ALA A 69 -7.81 14.91 -0.57
C ALA A 69 -7.51 13.95 0.58
N VAL A 70 -7.81 12.67 0.38
CA VAL A 70 -7.39 11.57 1.25
C VAL A 70 -6.56 10.57 0.46
N VAL A 71 -5.41 10.17 1.01
CA VAL A 71 -4.67 8.97 0.59
C VAL A 71 -4.84 7.90 1.65
N HIS A 72 -5.44 6.78 1.25
CA HIS A 72 -5.79 5.72 2.17
C HIS A 72 -4.81 4.54 2.11
N LEU A 73 -3.97 4.42 3.18
CA LEU A 73 -3.00 3.34 3.38
C LEU A 73 -3.29 2.49 4.63
N ALA A 74 -4.16 2.95 5.53
CA ALA A 74 -4.42 2.32 6.83
C ALA A 74 -5.18 1.00 6.68
N GLU A 75 -4.45 -0.11 6.64
CA GLU A 75 -5.01 -1.46 6.51
C GLU A 75 -4.12 -2.52 7.19
N LEU A 76 -4.70 -3.67 7.47
CA LEU A 76 -3.97 -4.89 7.79
C LEU A 76 -3.53 -5.55 6.49
N SER A 77 -2.26 -5.35 6.10
CA SER A 77 -1.71 -5.75 4.81
C SER A 77 -0.81 -6.99 4.86
N ASN A 78 -0.79 -7.70 5.99
CA ASN A 78 -0.04 -8.95 6.17
C ASN A 78 -0.97 -10.15 6.01
N ASP A 79 -0.79 -10.94 4.94
CA ASP A 79 -1.66 -12.08 4.63
C ASP A 79 -1.71 -13.15 5.73
N PRO A 80 -0.59 -13.61 6.32
CA PRO A 80 -0.64 -14.58 7.41
C PRO A 80 -1.45 -14.09 8.62
N LEU A 81 -1.28 -12.84 9.03
CA LEU A 81 -2.04 -12.24 10.13
C LEU A 81 -3.52 -12.12 9.76
N GLY A 82 -3.81 -11.71 8.54
CA GLY A 82 -5.18 -11.60 8.02
C GLY A 82 -5.92 -12.93 7.99
N GLN A 83 -5.22 -14.03 7.74
CA GLN A 83 -5.82 -15.37 7.73
C GLN A 83 -6.09 -15.93 9.15
N LEU A 84 -5.33 -15.50 10.15
CA LEU A 84 -5.57 -15.93 11.54
C LEU A 84 -6.92 -15.41 12.08
N ARG A 85 -7.33 -14.21 11.70
CA ARG A 85 -8.59 -13.58 12.10
C ARG A 85 -9.22 -12.79 10.96
N PRO A 86 -9.75 -13.44 9.92
CA PRO A 86 -10.28 -12.78 8.74
C PRO A 86 -11.33 -11.71 9.05
N LYS A 87 -12.17 -11.93 10.08
CA LYS A 87 -13.19 -10.96 10.48
C LYS A 87 -12.60 -9.58 10.79
N ILE A 88 -11.49 -9.52 11.53
CA ILE A 88 -10.83 -8.24 11.87
C ILE A 88 -10.31 -7.57 10.60
N THR A 89 -9.78 -8.36 9.65
CA THR A 89 -9.33 -7.83 8.36
C THR A 89 -10.50 -7.21 7.59
N TYR A 90 -11.64 -7.87 7.52
CA TYR A 90 -12.84 -7.30 6.88
C TYR A 90 -13.35 -6.06 7.63
N ASP A 91 -13.38 -6.08 8.95
CA ASP A 91 -13.86 -4.96 9.77
C ASP A 91 -13.00 -3.70 9.56
N ILE A 92 -11.67 -3.85 9.44
CA ILE A 92 -10.76 -2.72 9.24
C ILE A 92 -10.67 -2.35 7.76
N ASN A 93 -10.26 -3.30 6.91
CA ASN A 93 -9.88 -3.00 5.54
C ASN A 93 -11.07 -2.71 4.63
N HIS A 94 -12.21 -3.37 4.84
CA HIS A 94 -13.40 -3.14 4.03
C HIS A 94 -14.36 -2.17 4.72
N MET A 95 -14.94 -2.56 5.85
CA MET A 95 -15.98 -1.76 6.51
C MET A 95 -15.44 -0.41 7.03
N GLY A 96 -14.21 -0.40 7.55
CA GLY A 96 -13.52 0.82 7.98
C GLY A 96 -13.32 1.79 6.81
N THR A 97 -12.85 1.28 5.66
CA THR A 97 -12.65 2.09 4.44
C THR A 97 -13.97 2.65 3.91
N VAL A 98 -15.02 1.82 3.82
CA VAL A 98 -16.36 2.28 3.38
C VAL A 98 -16.91 3.36 4.33
N THR A 99 -16.71 3.19 5.64
CA THR A 99 -17.11 4.19 6.63
C THR A 99 -16.34 5.50 6.44
N LEU A 100 -15.03 5.44 6.25
CA LEU A 100 -14.19 6.59 5.96
C LEU A 100 -14.69 7.34 4.71
N VAL A 101 -14.91 6.62 3.60
CA VAL A 101 -15.35 7.21 2.32
C VAL A 101 -16.72 7.89 2.44
N ASN A 102 -17.69 7.23 3.09
CA ASN A 102 -19.00 7.85 3.30
C ASN A 102 -18.87 9.20 4.04
N LYS A 103 -17.98 9.29 5.04
CA LYS A 103 -17.75 10.54 5.77
C LYS A 103 -16.97 11.56 4.93
N CYS A 104 -16.01 11.12 4.10
CA CYS A 104 -15.34 12.00 3.14
C CYS A 104 -16.35 12.69 2.21
N LYS A 105 -17.29 11.92 1.66
CA LYS A 105 -18.36 12.46 0.81
C LYS A 105 -19.24 13.47 1.56
N LEU A 106 -19.63 13.15 2.79
CA LEU A 106 -20.48 14.05 3.60
C LEU A 106 -19.84 15.42 3.89
N VAL A 107 -18.51 15.46 4.03
CA VAL A 107 -17.77 16.71 4.27
C VAL A 107 -17.22 17.36 3.01
N GLY A 108 -17.49 16.79 1.83
CA GLY A 108 -17.12 17.35 0.53
C GLY A 108 -15.67 17.11 0.13
N ILE A 109 -15.01 16.06 0.62
CA ILE A 109 -13.69 15.65 0.11
C ILE A 109 -13.90 14.97 -1.24
N GLU A 110 -13.47 15.63 -2.31
CA GLU A 110 -13.65 15.13 -3.67
C GLU A 110 -12.65 14.02 -4.00
N ARG A 111 -11.36 14.20 -3.69
CA ARG A 111 -10.27 13.35 -4.18
C ARG A 111 -9.90 12.28 -3.18
N PHE A 112 -9.98 11.01 -3.60
CA PHE A 112 -9.67 9.86 -2.76
C PHE A 112 -8.76 8.87 -3.50
N VAL A 113 -7.51 8.74 -3.07
CA VAL A 113 -6.55 7.77 -3.63
C VAL A 113 -6.52 6.53 -2.75
N TYR A 114 -6.96 5.40 -3.31
CA TYR A 114 -6.96 4.11 -2.64
C TYR A 114 -5.78 3.26 -3.11
N THR A 115 -4.94 2.84 -2.18
CA THR A 115 -3.84 1.91 -2.47
C THR A 115 -4.34 0.47 -2.48
N SER A 116 -4.72 0.00 -3.66
CA SER A 116 -5.05 -1.39 -3.92
C SER A 116 -3.77 -2.23 -4.10
N SER A 117 -3.86 -3.43 -4.64
CA SER A 117 -2.74 -4.35 -4.72
C SER A 117 -2.90 -5.30 -5.91
N CYS A 118 -1.80 -5.69 -6.53
CA CYS A 118 -1.77 -6.75 -7.53
C CYS A 118 -2.29 -8.11 -7.00
N SER A 119 -2.37 -8.28 -5.67
CA SER A 119 -2.94 -9.48 -5.04
C SER A 119 -4.42 -9.72 -5.42
N VAL A 120 -5.12 -8.70 -5.93
CA VAL A 120 -6.48 -8.83 -6.47
C VAL A 120 -6.56 -9.81 -7.63
N TYR A 121 -5.48 -9.96 -8.41
CA TYR A 121 -5.41 -10.90 -9.54
C TYR A 121 -5.24 -12.36 -9.11
N GLY A 122 -4.82 -12.59 -7.87
CA GLY A 122 -4.63 -13.95 -7.33
C GLY A 122 -3.43 -14.69 -7.90
N VAL A 123 -3.58 -16.00 -8.07
CA VAL A 123 -2.60 -16.82 -8.79
C VAL A 123 -2.80 -16.51 -10.27
N GLY A 124 -1.85 -15.78 -10.84
CA GLY A 124 -1.94 -15.32 -12.24
C GLY A 124 -2.18 -16.48 -13.20
N ALA A 125 -2.97 -16.23 -14.24
CA ALA A 125 -3.02 -17.07 -15.41
C ALA A 125 -1.65 -17.07 -16.12
N GLU A 126 -1.49 -17.85 -17.17
CA GLU A 126 -0.21 -17.97 -17.94
C GLU A 126 0.26 -16.65 -18.62
N SER A 127 -0.45 -15.53 -18.41
CA SER A 127 -0.18 -14.24 -19.04
C SER A 127 -0.13 -13.08 -18.03
N TYR A 128 0.49 -11.99 -18.45
CA TYR A 128 0.49 -10.72 -17.70
C TYR A 128 -0.95 -10.25 -17.41
N GLN A 129 -1.15 -9.75 -16.20
CA GLN A 129 -2.42 -9.16 -15.80
C GLN A 129 -2.43 -7.66 -16.11
N THR A 130 -3.57 -7.18 -16.57
CA THR A 130 -3.84 -5.76 -16.84
C THR A 130 -4.99 -5.28 -15.97
N GLU A 131 -5.26 -3.98 -15.96
CA GLU A 131 -6.38 -3.39 -15.23
C GLU A 131 -7.75 -3.98 -15.65
N ALA A 132 -7.87 -4.42 -16.92
CA ALA A 132 -9.05 -5.07 -17.46
C ALA A 132 -9.18 -6.57 -17.06
N SER A 133 -8.12 -7.15 -16.46
CA SER A 133 -8.15 -8.55 -16.02
C SER A 133 -9.12 -8.75 -14.85
N ALA A 134 -9.91 -9.83 -14.90
CA ALA A 134 -10.85 -10.16 -13.84
C ALA A 134 -10.12 -10.48 -12.53
N PRO A 135 -10.55 -9.92 -11.37
CA PRO A 135 -9.98 -10.25 -10.08
C PRO A 135 -10.27 -11.69 -9.65
N HIS A 136 -9.26 -12.38 -9.09
CA HIS A 136 -9.37 -13.72 -8.52
C HIS A 136 -8.72 -13.80 -7.13
N PRO A 137 -9.15 -12.97 -6.15
CA PRO A 137 -8.48 -12.81 -4.86
C PRO A 137 -8.52 -14.10 -4.04
N GLN A 138 -7.36 -14.49 -3.47
CA GLN A 138 -7.22 -15.74 -2.69
C GLN A 138 -7.33 -15.48 -1.18
N THR A 139 -6.74 -14.40 -0.69
CA THR A 139 -6.64 -14.08 0.75
C THR A 139 -7.74 -13.15 1.22
N ALA A 140 -7.97 -13.05 2.53
CA ALA A 140 -8.90 -12.08 3.12
C ALA A 140 -8.51 -10.64 2.76
N TYR A 141 -7.21 -10.33 2.76
CA TYR A 141 -6.68 -9.05 2.34
C TYR A 141 -7.03 -8.73 0.88
N ALA A 142 -6.71 -9.62 -0.05
CA ALA A 142 -7.00 -9.43 -1.48
C ALA A 142 -8.51 -9.32 -1.75
N LYS A 143 -9.34 -10.09 -1.03
CA LYS A 143 -10.80 -9.98 -1.11
C LYS A 143 -11.31 -8.63 -0.63
N CYS A 144 -10.74 -8.10 0.47
CA CYS A 144 -11.09 -6.75 0.94
C CYS A 144 -10.72 -5.70 -0.11
N LYS A 145 -9.55 -5.81 -0.77
CA LYS A 145 -9.17 -4.88 -1.85
C LYS A 145 -10.22 -4.84 -2.97
N VAL A 146 -10.64 -6.01 -3.46
CA VAL A 146 -11.69 -6.11 -4.50
C VAL A 146 -13.03 -5.53 -4.03
N LEU A 147 -13.43 -5.81 -2.79
CA LEU A 147 -14.67 -5.28 -2.24
C LEU A 147 -14.63 -3.75 -2.14
N VAL A 148 -13.51 -3.19 -1.69
CA VAL A 148 -13.33 -1.73 -1.59
C VAL A 148 -13.35 -1.09 -2.97
N GLU A 149 -12.57 -1.61 -3.95
CA GLU A 149 -12.60 -1.10 -5.33
C GLU A 149 -14.03 -1.05 -5.86
N ARG A 150 -14.79 -2.14 -5.71
CA ARG A 150 -16.19 -2.22 -6.16
C ARG A 150 -17.09 -1.19 -5.49
N ASP A 151 -17.03 -1.11 -4.15
CA ASP A 151 -17.93 -0.28 -3.39
C ASP A 151 -17.60 1.21 -3.59
N LEU A 152 -16.33 1.60 -3.65
CA LEU A 152 -15.92 2.96 -3.92
C LEU A 152 -16.21 3.39 -5.36
N ALA A 153 -16.01 2.50 -6.33
CA ALA A 153 -16.37 2.77 -7.73
C ALA A 153 -17.87 3.03 -7.88
N ALA A 154 -18.71 2.32 -7.14
CA ALA A 154 -20.17 2.56 -7.12
C ALA A 154 -20.55 3.88 -6.41
N MET A 155 -19.66 4.46 -5.60
CA MET A 155 -19.86 5.74 -4.91
C MET A 155 -19.34 6.94 -5.72
N ALA A 156 -18.61 6.70 -6.82
CA ALA A 156 -18.07 7.75 -7.67
C ALA A 156 -19.19 8.56 -8.32
N ASP A 157 -19.06 9.89 -8.29
CA ASP A 157 -20.00 10.85 -8.88
C ASP A 157 -19.28 12.18 -9.18
N ASP A 158 -20.04 13.22 -9.49
CA ASP A 158 -19.48 14.55 -9.81
C ASP A 158 -18.71 15.18 -8.64
N ASP A 159 -19.08 14.84 -7.40
CA ASP A 159 -18.54 15.41 -6.16
C ASP A 159 -17.50 14.47 -5.49
N PHE A 160 -17.34 13.23 -5.96
CA PHE A 160 -16.41 12.25 -5.39
C PHE A 160 -15.67 11.47 -6.46
N SER A 161 -14.35 11.57 -6.44
CA SER A 161 -13.44 11.00 -7.43
C SER A 161 -12.45 10.02 -6.79
N PRO A 162 -12.82 8.73 -6.63
CA PRO A 162 -11.89 7.71 -6.20
C PRO A 162 -10.94 7.32 -7.34
N THR A 163 -9.70 6.98 -6.99
CA THR A 163 -8.71 6.37 -7.89
C THR A 163 -8.06 5.19 -7.21
N PHE A 164 -7.82 4.11 -7.95
CA PHE A 164 -7.36 2.84 -7.40
C PHE A 164 -5.97 2.50 -7.95
N LEU A 165 -4.98 2.36 -7.07
CA LEU A 165 -3.62 1.99 -7.44
C LEU A 165 -3.36 0.53 -7.04
N ARG A 166 -3.35 -0.40 -8.00
CA ARG A 166 -3.01 -1.81 -7.80
C ARG A 166 -1.49 -1.96 -7.80
N ASN A 167 -0.89 -1.75 -6.64
CA ASN A 167 0.55 -1.78 -6.49
C ASN A 167 1.10 -3.21 -6.64
N ALA A 168 2.20 -3.36 -7.37
CA ALA A 168 3.04 -4.53 -7.35
C ALA A 168 3.64 -4.75 -5.94
N THR A 169 4.36 -5.85 -5.71
CA THR A 169 4.98 -6.15 -4.42
C THR A 169 6.07 -5.12 -4.12
N ALA A 170 5.83 -4.31 -3.10
CA ALA A 170 6.75 -3.25 -2.71
C ALA A 170 8.07 -3.82 -2.15
N TYR A 171 9.17 -3.14 -2.44
CA TYR A 171 10.48 -3.38 -1.82
C TYR A 171 11.23 -2.07 -1.61
N GLY A 172 12.29 -2.10 -0.82
CA GLY A 172 13.17 -0.96 -0.58
C GLY A 172 13.17 -0.47 0.86
N PRO A 173 14.09 0.43 1.22
CA PRO A 173 14.26 0.89 2.60
C PRO A 173 13.14 1.84 3.03
N SER A 174 12.75 1.72 4.28
CA SER A 174 11.82 2.63 4.96
C SER A 174 12.13 2.65 6.45
N PRO A 175 11.91 3.77 7.16
CA PRO A 175 12.01 3.79 8.62
C PRO A 175 11.20 2.68 9.29
N ARG A 176 10.01 2.40 8.78
CA ARG A 176 9.18 1.27 9.19
C ARG A 176 9.31 0.13 8.19
N MET A 177 10.38 -0.67 8.32
CA MET A 177 10.63 -1.81 7.42
C MET A 177 9.55 -2.90 7.52
N ARG A 178 9.30 -3.54 6.38
CA ARG A 178 8.49 -4.75 6.25
C ARG A 178 9.37 -5.92 5.80
N PHE A 179 9.80 -6.71 6.78
CA PHE A 179 10.61 -7.91 6.52
C PHE A 179 9.77 -9.14 6.13
N ASP A 180 8.45 -9.01 6.03
CA ASP A 180 7.55 -10.03 5.51
C ASP A 180 7.39 -9.97 3.97
N LEU A 181 7.88 -8.92 3.32
CA LEU A 181 7.91 -8.79 1.87
C LEU A 181 9.10 -9.54 1.29
N VAL A 182 8.89 -10.28 0.20
CA VAL A 182 9.84 -11.29 -0.31
C VAL A 182 11.26 -10.78 -0.48
N LEU A 183 11.48 -9.70 -1.24
CA LEU A 183 12.82 -9.17 -1.47
C LEU A 183 13.46 -8.60 -0.19
N ASN A 184 12.68 -7.85 0.60
CA ASN A 184 13.16 -7.33 1.88
C ASN A 184 13.54 -8.45 2.86
N ASN A 185 12.75 -9.53 2.90
CA ASN A 185 13.02 -10.70 3.73
C ASN A 185 14.32 -11.40 3.33
N LEU A 186 14.46 -11.74 2.05
CA LEU A 186 15.63 -12.45 1.53
C LEU A 186 16.91 -11.63 1.73
N ALA A 187 16.87 -10.33 1.46
CA ALA A 187 18.01 -9.43 1.68
C ALA A 187 18.40 -9.35 3.18
N ALA A 188 17.39 -9.26 4.07
CA ALA A 188 17.65 -9.25 5.51
C ALA A 188 18.27 -10.57 5.99
N LEU A 189 17.78 -11.72 5.53
CA LEU A 189 18.37 -13.04 5.85
C LEU A 189 19.79 -13.15 5.33
N ALA A 190 20.04 -12.80 4.06
CA ALA A 190 21.38 -12.83 3.48
C ALA A 190 22.37 -11.99 4.29
N TRP A 191 21.98 -10.78 4.69
CA TRP A 191 22.82 -9.88 5.48
C TRP A 191 23.07 -10.37 6.91
N THR A 192 22.01 -10.84 7.60
CA THR A 192 22.10 -11.14 9.04
C THR A 192 22.61 -12.55 9.35
N THR A 193 22.33 -13.51 8.47
CA THR A 193 22.65 -14.92 8.71
C THR A 193 23.68 -15.50 7.72
N GLY A 194 23.88 -14.84 6.58
CA GLY A 194 24.67 -15.39 5.49
C GLY A 194 24.01 -16.58 4.77
N GLU A 195 22.73 -16.83 5.03
CA GLU A 195 21.98 -17.95 4.44
C GLU A 195 20.57 -17.52 4.01
N ILE A 196 20.16 -17.95 2.82
CA ILE A 196 18.80 -17.87 2.34
C ILE A 196 18.25 -19.30 2.26
N LYS A 197 17.32 -19.63 3.16
CA LYS A 197 16.60 -20.89 3.15
C LYS A 197 15.26 -20.72 2.49
N MET A 198 15.06 -21.34 1.33
CA MET A 198 13.78 -21.32 0.64
C MET A 198 12.77 -22.23 1.35
N THR A 199 11.57 -21.72 1.59
CA THR A 199 10.47 -22.48 2.22
C THR A 199 9.48 -23.05 1.20
N SER A 200 9.72 -22.81 -0.09
CA SER A 200 8.91 -23.29 -1.21
C SER A 200 9.81 -23.60 -2.41
N ASP A 201 9.24 -24.17 -3.47
CA ASP A 201 9.93 -24.42 -4.74
C ASP A 201 10.36 -23.16 -5.52
N GLY A 202 9.95 -21.99 -5.03
CA GLY A 202 10.30 -20.69 -5.62
C GLY A 202 9.65 -20.39 -6.98
N THR A 203 8.69 -21.20 -7.44
CA THR A 203 8.02 -21.01 -8.74
C THR A 203 7.01 -19.86 -8.81
N PRO A 204 6.38 -19.40 -7.72
CA PRO A 204 5.42 -18.29 -7.82
C PRO A 204 6.07 -17.00 -8.34
N TRP A 205 5.37 -16.35 -9.27
CA TRP A 205 5.76 -15.05 -9.80
C TRP A 205 5.43 -13.91 -8.84
N ARG A 206 6.30 -12.91 -8.81
CA ARG A 206 6.13 -11.68 -8.02
C ARG A 206 6.52 -10.47 -8.87
N PRO A 207 5.56 -9.60 -9.22
CA PRO A 207 5.89 -8.28 -9.73
C PRO A 207 6.50 -7.45 -8.60
N LEU A 208 7.57 -6.73 -8.86
CA LEU A 208 8.27 -5.89 -7.90
C LEU A 208 8.13 -4.42 -8.26
N VAL A 209 8.04 -3.56 -7.25
CA VAL A 209 8.06 -2.11 -7.41
C VAL A 209 8.80 -1.48 -6.22
N HIS A 210 9.68 -0.53 -6.50
CA HIS A 210 10.36 0.18 -5.42
C HIS A 210 9.37 1.05 -4.64
N VAL A 211 9.54 1.12 -3.32
CA VAL A 211 8.62 1.82 -2.43
C VAL A 211 8.46 3.31 -2.76
N LEU A 212 9.52 3.96 -3.24
CA LEU A 212 9.46 5.36 -3.67
C LEU A 212 8.67 5.53 -4.98
N ASP A 213 8.71 4.57 -5.90
CA ASP A 213 7.90 4.63 -7.13
C ASP A 213 6.40 4.57 -6.83
N ILE A 214 6.01 3.80 -5.78
CA ILE A 214 4.62 3.83 -5.29
C ILE A 214 4.28 5.22 -4.75
N CYS A 215 5.17 5.83 -3.95
CA CYS A 215 4.96 7.18 -3.42
C CYS A 215 4.82 8.21 -4.56
N GLU A 216 5.67 8.11 -5.58
CA GLU A 216 5.60 8.97 -6.77
C GLU A 216 4.29 8.75 -7.55
N ALA A 217 3.85 7.51 -7.76
CA ALA A 217 2.58 7.20 -8.41
C ALA A 217 1.38 7.81 -7.65
N ILE A 218 1.38 7.75 -6.31
CA ILE A 218 0.37 8.39 -5.48
C ILE A 218 0.39 9.91 -5.65
N ALA A 219 1.58 10.53 -5.60
CA ALA A 219 1.74 11.97 -5.76
C ALA A 219 1.28 12.43 -7.16
N CYS A 220 1.69 11.73 -8.22
CA CYS A 220 1.21 11.99 -9.57
C CYS A 220 -0.32 11.88 -9.69
N THR A 221 -0.93 10.88 -9.05
CA THR A 221 -2.38 10.71 -9.02
C THR A 221 -3.08 11.88 -8.32
N LEU A 222 -2.51 12.36 -7.20
CA LEU A 222 -3.04 13.53 -6.50
C LEU A 222 -2.97 14.82 -7.35
N GLU A 223 -1.97 14.96 -8.18
CA GLU A 223 -1.70 16.16 -8.98
C GLU A 223 -2.34 16.10 -10.38
N ALA A 224 -2.73 14.92 -10.86
CA ALA A 224 -3.31 14.73 -12.18
C ALA A 224 -4.68 15.43 -12.33
N PRO A 225 -5.04 15.86 -13.54
CA PRO A 225 -6.39 16.33 -13.84
C PRO A 225 -7.45 15.28 -13.47
N ARG A 226 -8.58 15.73 -12.92
CA ARG A 226 -9.66 14.83 -12.47
C ARG A 226 -10.13 13.88 -13.57
N GLU A 227 -10.30 14.37 -14.76
CA GLU A 227 -10.78 13.62 -15.93
C GLU A 227 -9.89 12.43 -16.33
N VAL A 228 -8.62 12.44 -15.90
CA VAL A 228 -7.67 11.34 -16.18
C VAL A 228 -7.74 10.24 -15.12
N ILE A 229 -8.14 10.60 -13.89
CA ILE A 229 -8.03 9.71 -12.72
C ILE A 229 -9.38 9.32 -12.12
N HIS A 230 -10.48 9.96 -12.55
CA HIS A 230 -11.80 9.78 -11.97
C HIS A 230 -12.28 8.36 -12.14
N ASN A 231 -12.43 7.63 -11.02
CA ASN A 231 -12.91 6.26 -10.98
C ASN A 231 -12.07 5.27 -11.82
N GLU A 232 -10.78 5.57 -11.99
CA GLU A 232 -9.85 4.76 -12.79
C GLU A 232 -9.00 3.85 -11.91
N ILE A 233 -8.59 2.73 -12.51
CA ILE A 233 -7.68 1.75 -11.92
C ILE A 233 -6.36 1.81 -12.66
N PHE A 234 -5.25 1.85 -11.91
CA PHE A 234 -3.90 1.79 -12.48
C PHE A 234 -3.09 0.69 -11.81
N ASN A 235 -2.42 -0.13 -12.61
CA ASN A 235 -1.36 -1.00 -12.11
C ASN A 235 -0.09 -0.17 -11.88
N VAL A 236 0.49 -0.27 -10.69
CA VAL A 236 1.73 0.42 -10.32
C VAL A 236 2.86 -0.60 -10.25
N GLY A 237 3.73 -0.54 -11.24
CA GLY A 237 4.87 -1.45 -11.41
C GLY A 237 5.41 -1.40 -12.84
N ASP A 238 6.47 -2.16 -13.10
CA ASP A 238 7.03 -2.33 -14.44
C ASP A 238 6.86 -3.79 -14.90
N THR A 239 6.37 -4.00 -16.11
CA THR A 239 6.19 -5.33 -16.69
C THR A 239 7.51 -6.13 -16.74
N ARG A 240 8.65 -5.46 -16.82
CA ARG A 240 9.99 -6.06 -16.82
C ARG A 240 10.43 -6.56 -15.44
N GLU A 241 9.84 -6.01 -14.37
CA GLU A 241 10.19 -6.32 -12.98
C GLU A 241 9.30 -7.45 -12.41
N ASN A 242 9.13 -8.52 -13.19
CA ASN A 242 8.43 -9.73 -12.79
C ASN A 242 9.40 -10.90 -12.68
N TYR A 243 9.47 -11.49 -11.49
CA TYR A 243 10.43 -12.55 -11.18
C TYR A 243 9.76 -13.72 -10.49
N GLN A 244 10.27 -14.93 -10.71
CA GLN A 244 9.96 -16.03 -9.81
C GLN A 244 10.72 -15.83 -8.48
N VAL A 245 10.15 -16.30 -7.38
CA VAL A 245 10.78 -16.18 -6.05
C VAL A 245 12.20 -16.76 -6.03
N LYS A 246 12.45 -17.88 -6.74
CA LYS A 246 13.78 -18.46 -6.87
C LYS A 246 14.78 -17.55 -7.59
N GLU A 247 14.33 -16.78 -8.58
CA GLU A 247 15.19 -15.81 -9.30
C GLU A 247 15.56 -14.65 -8.37
N ILE A 248 14.59 -14.14 -7.57
CA ILE A 248 14.87 -13.13 -6.55
C ILE A 248 15.88 -13.66 -5.53
N ALA A 249 15.70 -14.90 -5.06
CA ALA A 249 16.61 -15.52 -4.09
C ALA A 249 18.04 -15.67 -4.66
N GLN A 250 18.16 -16.05 -5.92
CA GLN A 250 19.45 -16.16 -6.61
C GLN A 250 20.14 -14.80 -6.73
N ILE A 251 19.43 -13.77 -7.19
CA ILE A 251 19.96 -12.40 -7.32
C ILE A 251 20.44 -11.87 -5.96
N VAL A 252 19.64 -12.09 -4.91
CA VAL A 252 20.04 -11.68 -3.55
C VAL A 252 21.28 -12.43 -3.09
N ALA A 253 21.34 -13.77 -3.27
CA ALA A 253 22.52 -14.55 -2.88
C ALA A 253 23.80 -14.09 -3.60
N GLU A 254 23.72 -13.77 -4.88
CA GLU A 254 24.83 -13.25 -5.68
C GLU A 254 25.26 -11.84 -5.25
N THR A 255 24.32 -11.05 -4.72
CA THR A 255 24.59 -9.67 -4.24
C THR A 255 25.33 -9.65 -2.90
N PHE A 256 25.16 -10.67 -2.06
CA PHE A 256 25.79 -10.77 -0.74
C PHE A 256 26.93 -11.80 -0.76
N PRO A 257 28.22 -11.37 -0.76
CA PRO A 257 29.36 -12.28 -0.85
C PRO A 257 29.36 -13.34 0.25
N GLY A 258 29.45 -14.61 -0.14
CA GLY A 258 29.49 -15.74 0.79
C GLY A 258 28.10 -16.21 1.27
N CYS A 259 27.01 -15.61 0.82
CA CYS A 259 25.67 -16.04 1.14
C CYS A 259 25.38 -17.43 0.51
N GLN A 260 24.81 -18.33 1.29
CA GLN A 260 24.40 -19.65 0.84
C GLN A 260 22.89 -19.66 0.52
N LEU A 261 22.53 -20.22 -0.63
CA LEU A 261 21.15 -20.46 -1.03
C LEU A 261 20.84 -21.96 -0.91
N THR A 262 19.86 -22.34 -0.06
CA THR A 262 19.48 -23.72 0.25
C THR A 262 17.96 -23.98 0.14
#